data_73826e709365f5aec9ecc09b90fe3443
#
_entry.id   73826e709365f5aec9ecc09b90fe3443
#
_cell.length_a   1.000
_cell.length_b   1.000
_cell.length_c   1.000
_cell.angle_alpha   90.00
_cell.angle_beta   90.00
_cell.angle_gamma   90.00
#
_symmetry.space_group_name_H-M   'P 1'
#
loop_
_entity.id
_entity.type
_entity.pdbx_description
1 polymer ?
#
loop_
_entity_poly.entity_id
_entity_poly.type
_entity_poly.pdbx_seq_one_letter_code
_entity_poly.pdbx_strand_id
1 'polypeptide(L)'
;MLSVTAEQLGLFVATLAVAILSPGPGVIAVSQGAFALGRQRALTYGWGLALGASIWCLFALLGLTALFRVAPWTLTAMKMAGGAYLIWIAIKMWRHAADPLPEPGTDTPGMGLWGGVLLNLSNPKPALFYSAVLLSIFPALLSAADKASIYAVALS
;
A
#
# COMPACT_ATOMS: atom_id res chain seq x y z
N MET A 1 -12.25 22.30 16.57
CA MET A 1 -13.35 21.40 16.17
C MET A 1 -12.86 20.54 15.02
N LEU A 2 -13.18 19.25 15.04
CA LEU A 2 -12.93 18.37 13.88
C LEU A 2 -13.82 18.80 12.73
N SER A 3 -13.27 19.02 11.56
CA SER A 3 -14.03 19.30 10.33
C SER A 3 -14.48 18.04 9.62
N VAL A 4 -13.92 16.89 10.03
CA VAL A 4 -14.21 15.58 9.47
C VAL A 4 -15.43 14.97 10.18
N THR A 5 -16.39 14.51 9.40
CA THR A 5 -17.63 13.89 9.91
C THR A 5 -17.48 12.37 10.08
N ALA A 6 -18.32 11.78 10.94
CA ALA A 6 -18.37 10.32 11.10
C ALA A 6 -18.75 9.59 9.79
N GLU A 7 -19.59 10.21 8.96
CA GLU A 7 -19.97 9.70 7.65
C GLU A 7 -18.75 9.63 6.70
N GLN A 8 -17.92 10.69 6.66
CA GLN A 8 -16.69 10.71 5.86
C GLN A 8 -15.71 9.64 6.31
N LEU A 9 -15.53 9.45 7.63
CA LEU A 9 -14.69 8.38 8.15
C LEU A 9 -15.25 6.99 7.80
N GLY A 10 -16.56 6.80 7.91
CA GLY A 10 -17.22 5.54 7.52
C GLY A 10 -17.03 5.23 6.03
N LEU A 11 -17.19 6.22 5.17
CA LEU A 11 -16.94 6.07 3.73
C LEU A 11 -15.46 5.76 3.43
N PHE A 12 -14.56 6.40 4.15
CA PHE A 12 -13.12 6.13 4.04
C PHE A 12 -12.81 4.67 4.42
N VAL A 13 -13.31 4.19 5.56
CA VAL A 13 -13.12 2.80 6.01
C VAL A 13 -13.69 1.81 4.99
N ALA A 14 -14.91 2.04 4.50
CA ALA A 14 -15.55 1.18 3.50
C ALA A 14 -14.71 1.11 2.21
N THR A 15 -14.23 2.25 1.74
CA THR A 15 -13.39 2.33 0.53
C THR A 15 -12.05 1.65 0.75
N LEU A 16 -11.45 1.81 1.94
CA LEU A 16 -10.19 1.16 2.32
C LEU A 16 -10.36 -0.36 2.37
N ALA A 17 -11.46 -0.86 2.94
CA ALA A 17 -11.76 -2.29 2.98
C ALA A 17 -11.86 -2.90 1.56
N VAL A 18 -12.56 -2.22 0.65
CA VAL A 18 -12.64 -2.64 -0.76
C VAL A 18 -11.25 -2.66 -1.41
N ALA A 19 -10.41 -1.66 -1.14
CA ALA A 19 -9.06 -1.60 -1.69
C ALA A 19 -8.15 -2.71 -1.17
N ILE A 20 -8.26 -3.07 0.11
CA ILE A 20 -7.51 -4.17 0.74
C ILE A 20 -7.96 -5.52 0.17
N LEU A 21 -9.27 -5.73 0.01
CA LEU A 21 -9.82 -6.97 -0.55
C LEU A 21 -9.54 -7.12 -2.05
N SER A 22 -9.24 -6.04 -2.74
CA SER A 22 -8.89 -6.09 -4.18
C SER A 22 -7.52 -6.75 -4.37
N PRO A 23 -7.43 -7.91 -5.05
CA PRO A 23 -6.18 -8.62 -5.24
C PRO A 23 -5.14 -7.73 -5.92
N GLY A 24 -3.99 -7.63 -5.28
CA GLY A 24 -2.85 -6.88 -5.78
C GLY A 24 -1.54 -7.61 -5.46
N PRO A 25 -0.39 -7.10 -5.93
CA PRO A 25 0.90 -7.76 -5.71
C PRO A 25 1.19 -8.10 -4.25
N GLY A 26 0.77 -7.25 -3.31
CA GLY A 26 0.95 -7.47 -1.88
C GLY A 26 0.14 -8.66 -1.37
N VAL A 27 -1.14 -8.77 -1.74
CA VAL A 27 -2.01 -9.87 -1.31
C VAL A 27 -1.48 -11.20 -1.88
N ILE A 28 -1.09 -11.21 -3.15
CA ILE A 28 -0.51 -12.39 -3.79
C ILE A 28 0.77 -12.82 -3.08
N ALA A 29 1.68 -11.88 -2.78
CA ALA A 29 2.94 -12.16 -2.11
C ALA A 29 2.74 -12.71 -0.68
N VAL A 30 1.79 -12.15 0.11
CA VAL A 30 1.46 -12.66 1.44
C VAL A 30 0.89 -14.08 1.35
N SER A 31 -0.02 -14.33 0.40
CA SER A 31 -0.63 -15.64 0.22
C SER A 31 0.41 -16.69 -0.17
N GLN A 32 1.28 -16.38 -1.13
CA GLN A 32 2.38 -17.27 -1.52
C GLN A 32 3.34 -17.50 -0.35
N GLY A 33 3.70 -16.46 0.39
CA GLY A 33 4.54 -16.57 1.58
C GLY A 33 3.91 -17.44 2.67
N ALA A 34 2.60 -17.38 2.85
CA ALA A 34 1.90 -18.20 3.81
C ALA A 34 1.97 -19.69 3.48
N PHE A 35 1.83 -20.04 2.20
CA PHE A 35 1.93 -21.42 1.73
C PHE A 35 3.37 -21.95 1.74
N ALA A 36 4.34 -21.13 1.29
CA ALA A 36 5.72 -21.58 1.13
C ALA A 36 6.55 -21.51 2.43
N LEU A 37 6.36 -20.47 3.25
CA LEU A 37 7.26 -20.16 4.38
C LEU A 37 6.56 -20.21 5.75
N GLY A 38 5.27 -20.49 5.76
CA GLY A 38 4.46 -20.59 6.96
C GLY A 38 3.92 -19.23 7.47
N ARG A 39 2.97 -19.36 8.38
CA ARG A 39 2.14 -18.24 8.89
C ARG A 39 2.95 -17.08 9.47
N GLN A 40 3.99 -17.39 10.27
CA GLN A 40 4.71 -16.34 11.00
C GLN A 40 5.46 -15.39 10.07
N ARG A 41 6.12 -15.92 9.02
CA ARG A 41 6.82 -15.10 8.02
C ARG A 41 5.85 -14.32 7.16
N ALA A 42 4.75 -14.94 6.74
CA ALA A 42 3.69 -14.24 6.01
C ALA A 42 3.11 -13.07 6.83
N LEU A 43 2.90 -13.24 8.14
CA LEU A 43 2.45 -12.16 9.01
C LEU A 43 3.50 -11.05 9.12
N THR A 44 4.78 -11.38 9.31
CA THR A 44 5.85 -10.37 9.37
C THR A 44 5.93 -9.57 8.07
N TYR A 45 5.79 -10.23 6.93
CA TYR A 45 5.73 -9.58 5.62
C TYR A 45 4.48 -8.72 5.46
N GLY A 46 3.33 -9.22 5.91
CA GLY A 46 2.06 -8.47 5.93
C GLY A 46 2.15 -7.20 6.78
N TRP A 47 2.80 -7.26 7.94
CA TRP A 47 3.09 -6.06 8.74
C TRP A 47 3.97 -5.07 7.98
N GLY A 48 4.94 -5.54 7.20
CA GLY A 48 5.73 -4.69 6.31
C GLY A 48 4.87 -3.98 5.27
N LEU A 49 3.92 -4.69 4.64
CA LEU A 49 2.96 -4.08 3.70
C LEU A 49 2.09 -3.02 4.39
N ALA A 50 1.60 -3.30 5.60
CA ALA A 50 0.80 -2.35 6.37
C ALA A 50 1.59 -1.09 6.72
N LEU A 51 2.86 -1.23 7.15
CA LEU A 51 3.75 -0.09 7.39
C LEU A 51 3.99 0.73 6.11
N GLY A 52 4.24 0.09 4.98
CA GLY A 52 4.38 0.78 3.70
C GLY A 52 3.10 1.53 3.29
N ALA A 53 1.94 0.94 3.53
CA ALA A 53 0.64 1.58 3.26
C ALA A 53 0.42 2.80 4.18
N SER A 54 0.79 2.71 5.47
CA SER A 54 0.69 3.82 6.40
C SER A 54 1.60 4.99 6.01
N ILE A 55 2.79 4.72 5.49
CA ILE A 55 3.69 5.74 4.95
C ILE A 55 3.04 6.47 3.76
N TRP A 56 2.40 5.74 2.84
CA TRP A 56 1.66 6.35 1.73
C TRP A 56 0.48 7.21 2.19
N CYS A 57 -0.27 6.74 3.19
CA CYS A 57 -1.34 7.52 3.81
C CYS A 57 -0.79 8.83 4.41
N LEU A 58 0.31 8.75 5.14
CA LEU A 58 0.96 9.91 5.73
C LEU A 58 1.43 10.91 4.65
N PHE A 59 2.08 10.46 3.60
CA PHE A 59 2.50 11.31 2.49
C PHE A 59 1.31 11.97 1.79
N ALA A 60 0.22 11.24 1.58
CA ALA A 60 -0.99 11.80 1.00
C ALA A 60 -1.59 12.91 1.88
N LEU A 61 -1.61 12.71 3.21
CA LEU A 61 -2.08 13.71 4.18
C LEU A 61 -1.15 14.92 4.30
N LEU A 62 0.16 14.74 4.15
CA LEU A 62 1.15 15.80 4.26
C LEU A 62 1.27 16.66 3.00
N GLY A 63 0.68 16.24 1.88
CA GLY A 63 0.63 17.11 0.71
C GLY A 63 1.03 16.48 -0.62
N LEU A 64 1.15 15.16 -0.71
CA LEU A 64 1.34 14.49 -2.01
C LEU A 64 0.23 14.86 -3.00
N THR A 65 -0.99 15.06 -2.50
CA THR A 65 -2.13 15.56 -3.26
C THR A 65 -1.88 16.98 -3.83
N ALA A 66 -1.22 17.85 -3.08
CA ALA A 66 -0.84 19.18 -3.56
C ALA A 66 0.26 19.08 -4.63
N LEU A 67 1.24 18.20 -4.45
CA LEU A 67 2.29 17.96 -5.43
C LEU A 67 1.71 17.53 -6.78
N PHE A 68 0.74 16.60 -6.78
CA PHE A 68 0.10 16.14 -8.02
C PHE A 68 -0.73 17.23 -8.73
N ARG A 69 -1.21 18.23 -7.99
CA ARG A 69 -1.90 19.40 -8.58
C ARG A 69 -0.92 20.38 -9.22
N VAL A 70 0.20 20.66 -8.55
CA VAL A 70 1.21 21.63 -9.01
C VAL A 70 2.11 21.05 -10.11
N ALA A 71 2.42 19.77 -10.00
CA ALA A 71 3.28 19.05 -10.94
C ALA A 71 2.63 17.72 -11.39
N PRO A 72 1.60 17.77 -12.28
CA PRO A 72 0.86 16.56 -12.68
C PRO A 72 1.73 15.47 -13.31
N TRP A 73 2.85 15.84 -13.92
CA TRP A 73 3.82 14.91 -14.50
C TRP A 73 4.41 13.94 -13.47
N THR A 74 4.50 14.33 -12.19
CA THR A 74 5.00 13.46 -11.11
C THR A 74 4.12 12.24 -10.93
N LEU A 75 2.81 12.38 -11.08
CA LEU A 75 1.87 11.27 -11.05
C LEU A 75 2.11 10.31 -12.21
N THR A 76 2.34 10.85 -13.41
CA THR A 76 2.64 10.04 -14.61
C THR A 76 3.97 9.31 -14.44
N ALA A 77 5.01 9.99 -13.98
CA ALA A 77 6.31 9.38 -13.71
C ALA A 77 6.22 8.24 -12.68
N MET A 78 5.44 8.44 -11.60
CA MET A 78 5.22 7.41 -10.58
C MET A 78 4.44 6.21 -11.12
N LYS A 79 3.42 6.43 -11.96
CA LYS A 79 2.68 5.34 -12.65
C LYS A 79 3.60 4.54 -13.57
N MET A 80 4.45 5.21 -14.34
CA MET A 80 5.39 4.55 -15.26
C MET A 80 6.44 3.75 -14.49
N ALA A 81 7.06 4.33 -13.48
CA ALA A 81 8.07 3.65 -12.65
C ALA A 81 7.46 2.45 -11.91
N GLY A 82 6.28 2.63 -11.31
CA GLY A 82 5.56 1.54 -10.64
C GLY A 82 5.13 0.45 -11.62
N GLY A 83 4.62 0.81 -12.78
CA GLY A 83 4.25 -0.15 -13.84
C GLY A 83 5.45 -0.95 -14.33
N ALA A 84 6.57 -0.29 -14.61
CA ALA A 84 7.82 -0.95 -15.00
C ALA A 84 8.31 -1.92 -13.91
N TYR A 85 8.25 -1.52 -12.65
CA TYR A 85 8.61 -2.37 -11.53
C TYR A 85 7.69 -3.61 -11.41
N LEU A 86 6.38 -3.44 -11.61
CA LEU A 86 5.44 -4.56 -11.58
C LEU A 86 5.68 -5.53 -12.75
N ILE A 87 5.98 -5.01 -13.94
CA ILE A 87 6.37 -5.85 -15.09
C ILE A 87 7.66 -6.61 -14.78
N TRP A 88 8.65 -5.96 -14.20
CA TRP A 88 9.89 -6.61 -13.80
C TRP A 88 9.65 -7.75 -12.79
N ILE A 89 8.82 -7.52 -11.76
CA ILE A 89 8.42 -8.57 -10.81
C ILE A 89 7.70 -9.70 -11.54
N ALA A 90 6.74 -9.39 -12.42
CA ALA A 90 5.98 -10.40 -13.15
C ALA A 90 6.90 -11.28 -14.01
N ILE A 91 7.85 -10.67 -14.71
CA ILE A 91 8.85 -11.42 -15.51
C ILE A 91 9.71 -12.31 -14.60
N LYS A 92 10.15 -11.76 -13.44
CA LYS A 92 10.92 -12.55 -12.47
C LYS A 92 10.13 -13.74 -11.95
N MET A 93 8.87 -13.55 -11.58
CA MET A 93 8.00 -14.63 -11.14
C MET A 93 7.76 -15.66 -12.24
N TRP A 94 7.53 -15.21 -13.48
CA TRP A 94 7.36 -16.11 -14.63
C TRP A 94 8.58 -16.98 -14.89
N ARG A 95 9.79 -16.39 -14.84
CA ARG A 95 11.06 -17.12 -15.05
C ARG A 95 11.31 -18.18 -13.99
N HIS A 96 10.84 -17.97 -12.77
CA HIS A 96 11.02 -18.90 -11.64
C HIS A 96 9.75 -19.72 -11.34
N ALA A 97 8.73 -19.67 -12.22
CA ALA A 97 7.46 -20.36 -12.00
C ALA A 97 7.57 -21.89 -12.00
N ALA A 98 8.61 -22.43 -12.66
CA ALA A 98 8.89 -23.87 -12.70
C ALA A 98 9.91 -24.32 -11.65
N ASP A 99 10.48 -23.39 -10.86
CA ASP A 99 11.42 -23.74 -9.82
C ASP A 99 10.70 -24.51 -8.70
N PRO A 100 11.36 -25.50 -8.07
CA PRO A 100 10.80 -26.17 -6.91
C PRO A 100 10.41 -25.15 -5.84
N LEU A 101 9.29 -25.38 -5.18
CA LEU A 101 8.91 -24.55 -4.04
C LEU A 101 10.02 -24.61 -2.99
N PRO A 102 10.40 -23.46 -2.36
CA PRO A 102 11.35 -23.47 -1.27
C PRO A 102 10.93 -24.45 -0.18
N GLU A 103 11.87 -25.22 0.35
CA GLU A 103 11.57 -26.10 1.48
C GLU A 103 11.03 -25.27 2.66
N PRO A 104 10.01 -25.77 3.39
CA PRO A 104 9.50 -25.11 4.57
C PRO A 104 10.63 -24.80 5.55
N GLY A 105 10.81 -23.53 5.89
CA GLY A 105 11.83 -23.09 6.85
C GLY A 105 13.11 -22.52 6.24
N THR A 106 13.31 -22.58 4.91
CA THR A 106 14.45 -21.89 4.27
C THR A 106 14.23 -20.38 4.25
N ASP A 107 15.33 -19.65 4.54
CA ASP A 107 15.29 -18.19 4.47
C ASP A 107 15.17 -17.72 3.01
N THR A 108 13.99 -17.29 2.62
CA THR A 108 13.78 -16.65 1.32
C THR A 108 14.13 -15.17 1.46
N PRO A 109 15.21 -14.68 0.82
CA PRO A 109 15.58 -13.28 0.87
C PRO A 109 14.41 -12.39 0.42
N GLY A 110 14.12 -11.34 1.19
CA GLY A 110 13.05 -10.41 0.86
C GLY A 110 11.66 -10.72 1.43
N MET A 111 11.45 -11.87 2.07
CA MET A 111 10.18 -12.22 2.72
C MET A 111 10.15 -11.86 4.22
N GLY A 112 10.74 -10.74 4.59
CA GLY A 112 10.70 -10.15 5.91
C GLY A 112 9.93 -8.84 5.95
N LEU A 113 9.92 -8.17 7.11
CA LEU A 113 9.27 -6.89 7.33
C LEU A 113 9.65 -5.86 6.25
N TRP A 114 10.93 -5.68 6.03
CA TRP A 114 11.45 -4.70 5.06
C TRP A 114 11.11 -5.04 3.61
N GLY A 115 11.04 -6.32 3.28
CA GLY A 115 10.56 -6.76 1.96
C GLY A 115 9.11 -6.34 1.70
N GLY A 116 8.25 -6.48 2.71
CA GLY A 116 6.87 -5.99 2.65
C GLY A 116 6.79 -4.47 2.50
N VAL A 117 7.58 -3.73 3.29
CA VAL A 117 7.65 -2.25 3.18
C VAL A 117 8.08 -1.83 1.78
N LEU A 118 9.19 -2.39 1.28
CA LEU A 118 9.72 -2.04 -0.04
C LEU A 118 8.74 -2.39 -1.17
N LEU A 119 8.09 -3.56 -1.11
CA LEU A 119 7.08 -3.92 -2.10
C LEU A 119 5.91 -2.93 -2.09
N ASN A 120 5.43 -2.55 -0.91
CA ASN A 120 4.32 -1.60 -0.82
C ASN A 120 4.73 -0.21 -1.31
N LEU A 121 5.89 0.29 -0.92
CA LEU A 121 6.39 1.60 -1.35
C LEU A 121 6.69 1.67 -2.86
N SER A 122 7.09 0.55 -3.45
CA SER A 122 7.29 0.45 -4.90
C SER A 122 5.99 0.29 -5.68
N ASN A 123 4.88 -0.04 -4.99
CA ASN A 123 3.59 -0.22 -5.61
C ASN A 123 2.85 1.13 -5.71
N PRO A 124 2.49 1.60 -6.91
CA PRO A 124 1.78 2.86 -7.07
C PRO A 124 0.31 2.79 -6.60
N LYS A 125 -0.26 1.57 -6.45
CA LYS A 125 -1.67 1.40 -6.07
C LYS A 125 -2.03 2.09 -4.75
N PRO A 126 -1.31 1.89 -3.62
CA PRO A 126 -1.61 2.58 -2.36
C PRO A 126 -1.45 4.10 -2.46
N ALA A 127 -0.42 4.59 -3.13
CA ALA A 127 -0.21 6.02 -3.32
C ALA A 127 -1.36 6.67 -4.08
N LEU A 128 -1.79 6.07 -5.19
CA LEU A 128 -2.92 6.53 -5.99
C LEU A 128 -4.22 6.44 -5.22
N PHE A 129 -4.43 5.33 -4.49
CA PHE A 129 -5.61 5.12 -3.69
C PHE A 129 -5.76 6.20 -2.62
N TYR A 130 -4.77 6.38 -1.75
CA TYR A 130 -4.84 7.39 -0.68
C TYR A 130 -4.99 8.81 -1.25
N SER A 131 -4.27 9.14 -2.33
CA SER A 131 -4.38 10.45 -2.95
C SER A 131 -5.79 10.70 -3.52
N ALA A 132 -6.36 9.74 -4.23
CA ALA A 132 -7.69 9.87 -4.82
C ALA A 132 -8.78 9.93 -3.75
N VAL A 133 -8.73 9.04 -2.76
CA VAL A 133 -9.74 8.92 -1.71
C VAL A 133 -9.73 10.14 -0.81
N LEU A 134 -8.55 10.61 -0.38
CA LEU A 134 -8.45 11.80 0.46
C LEU A 134 -8.95 13.05 -0.26
N LEU A 135 -8.69 13.18 -1.57
CA LEU A 135 -9.21 14.32 -2.36
C LEU A 135 -10.72 14.25 -2.60
N SER A 136 -11.30 13.05 -2.61
CA SER A 136 -12.71 12.85 -2.93
C SER A 136 -13.63 12.95 -1.70
N ILE A 137 -13.16 12.48 -0.55
CA ILE A 137 -13.98 12.35 0.65
C ILE A 137 -13.80 13.54 1.60
N PHE A 138 -12.60 14.09 1.70
CA PHE A 138 -12.27 15.10 2.69
C PHE A 138 -12.11 16.50 2.10
N PRO A 139 -12.37 17.55 2.89
CA PRO A 139 -12.18 18.93 2.45
C PRO A 139 -10.71 19.22 2.12
N ALA A 140 -10.49 20.20 1.25
CA ALA A 140 -9.14 20.56 0.78
C ALA A 140 -8.20 21.04 1.90
N LEU A 141 -8.76 21.60 2.95
CA LEU A 141 -8.01 22.10 4.12
C LEU A 141 -8.37 21.25 5.34
N LEU A 142 -7.43 20.41 5.74
CA LEU A 142 -7.54 19.60 6.95
C LEU A 142 -6.70 20.19 8.06
N SER A 143 -7.28 20.30 9.25
CA SER A 143 -6.53 20.64 10.46
C SER A 143 -5.57 19.50 10.86
N ALA A 144 -4.62 19.79 11.74
CA ALA A 144 -3.73 18.75 12.26
C ALA A 144 -4.50 17.65 13.00
N ALA A 145 -5.58 18.00 13.70
CA ALA A 145 -6.45 17.05 14.39
C ALA A 145 -7.23 16.16 13.41
N ASP A 146 -7.73 16.72 12.30
CA ASP A 146 -8.40 15.94 11.24
C ASP A 146 -7.43 14.94 10.61
N LYS A 147 -6.23 15.38 10.27
CA LYS A 147 -5.18 14.51 9.71
C LYS A 147 -4.83 13.37 10.65
N ALA A 148 -4.68 13.66 11.94
CA ALA A 148 -4.40 12.66 12.96
C ALA A 148 -5.55 11.64 13.08
N SER A 149 -6.80 12.08 13.04
CA SER A 149 -7.97 11.21 13.09
C SER A 149 -8.08 10.29 11.88
N ILE A 150 -7.88 10.82 10.67
CA ILE A 150 -7.87 10.03 9.42
C ILE A 150 -6.75 8.99 9.46
N TYR A 151 -5.55 9.41 9.91
CA TYR A 151 -4.40 8.51 9.99
C TYR A 151 -4.61 7.41 11.02
N ALA A 152 -5.17 7.71 12.18
CA ALA A 152 -5.50 6.72 13.21
C ALA A 152 -6.49 5.67 12.68
N VAL A 153 -7.51 6.11 11.94
CA VAL A 153 -8.49 5.22 11.30
C VAL A 153 -7.85 4.36 10.19
N ALA A 154 -6.89 4.90 9.46
CA ALA A 154 -6.18 4.13 8.43
C ALA A 154 -5.27 3.02 9.01
N LEU A 155 -4.89 3.14 10.30
CA LEU A 155 -4.05 2.17 11.01
C LEU A 155 -4.85 1.11 11.78
N SER A 156 -6.15 1.31 11.98
CA SER A 156 -7.03 0.38 12.70
C SER A 156 -7.50 -0.76 11.82
#